data_821d1010956530b3ffd776802d84a9d2
#
_entry.id   821d1010956530b3ffd776802d84a9d2
#
_cell.length_a   1.000
_cell.length_b   1.000
_cell.length_c   1.000
_cell.angle_alpha   90.00
_cell.angle_beta   90.00
_cell.angle_gamma   90.00
#
_symmetry.space_group_name_H-M   'P 1'
#
loop_
_entity.id
_entity.type
_entity.pdbx_description
1 polymer ?
#
loop_
_entity_poly.entity_id
_entity_poly.type
_entity_poly.pdbx_seq_one_letter_code
_entity_poly.pdbx_strand_id
1 'polypeptide(L)'
;MKRSFALAFLMAGAAFSQEIVDISPFWSAYDAVDLGNAINDLYEDLALPDSTPTTDRKYPITWESSDTLFLGHDGHINGRFVGENKEITLTASIKDIGTSGRIQKKLFKVSIHGYEPYSNYLFAYFRDNKDENIYYALSNDGYNFTAMNGGNRVVAADTVSIKKGLRDPHVLRAPDGWFYMVNTDMKSAEGWASNRGMVLMRSRDLINWEHSTVHFPDKYKGKNFANVTRVWAPETFWDDTYDNGDGTKGRPLVYFSLLTDDGTIAYDKVFYAYANKDFTDLEGDPQHFFDRGKSTIDMDIIYNPVDRKYHAFYKNEGDGGICKVTANTLMPKTGASSGSQWSKPSGALQQTTEAVEGAGVFKLINQNSWVLMYDCYMNEHYQFTSSSDLETFEFVQNTAMKGAFTPRHGTILPITAEETAKLMRAFPTKDFEPRVIDIPDSIGVCDGKKVVGPCSGTKIIPYVKVDDGGWSESTDLKVAKGATVQFGPHPWDGKIWSWEGPDGFKSTTRENTLKNVDGDNSGYYTVTYTNETGCKSTLKIKMVVDDPDKPYKEPDTTTTRIGNINSHGKSLPEYMGKRVEYFDLLGNRLHTAPRTPGRYIRRRR
;
A
#
# COMPACT_ATOMS: atom_id res chain seq x y z
N MET A 1 36.70 -22.30 10.27
CA MET A 1 37.59 -23.40 9.87
C MET A 1 38.13 -23.11 8.48
N LYS A 2 39.40 -22.70 8.39
CA LYS A 2 40.10 -22.48 7.13
C LYS A 2 40.45 -23.84 6.52
N ARG A 3 40.09 -24.10 5.30
CA ARG A 3 40.62 -25.20 4.49
C ARG A 3 41.37 -24.62 3.32
N SER A 4 42.71 -24.58 3.46
CA SER A 4 43.66 -24.43 2.36
C SER A 4 43.76 -25.77 1.64
N PHE A 5 43.58 -25.78 0.31
CA PHE A 5 44.05 -26.87 -0.54
C PHE A 5 45.15 -26.32 -1.44
N ALA A 6 46.36 -26.72 -1.13
CA ALA A 6 47.52 -26.60 -2.02
C ALA A 6 47.57 -27.89 -2.87
N LEU A 7 47.49 -27.76 -4.18
CA LEU A 7 47.84 -28.86 -5.11
C LEU A 7 49.00 -28.35 -5.99
N ALA A 8 50.20 -28.88 -5.74
CA ALA A 8 51.36 -28.67 -6.59
C ALA A 8 51.33 -29.70 -7.73
N PHE A 9 51.36 -29.25 -8.98
CA PHE A 9 51.76 -30.06 -10.15
C PHE A 9 52.89 -29.37 -10.87
N LEU A 10 54.09 -29.98 -10.81
CA LEU A 10 55.20 -29.68 -11.70
C LEU A 10 55.01 -30.46 -13.01
N MET A 11 54.85 -29.76 -14.12
CA MET A 11 55.19 -30.25 -15.45
C MET A 11 55.83 -29.13 -16.25
N ALA A 12 56.99 -29.39 -16.79
CA ALA A 12 57.75 -28.48 -17.63
C ALA A 12 57.13 -28.34 -19.02
N GLY A 13 57.11 -27.11 -19.55
CA GLY A 13 56.86 -26.85 -20.96
C GLY A 13 55.77 -25.81 -21.22
N ALA A 14 56.15 -24.60 -21.56
CA ALA A 14 55.40 -23.41 -21.90
C ALA A 14 54.84 -22.64 -20.68
N ALA A 15 55.49 -21.55 -20.35
CA ALA A 15 55.05 -20.59 -19.33
C ALA A 15 53.83 -19.82 -19.83
N PHE A 16 52.63 -20.40 -19.60
CA PHE A 16 51.44 -19.60 -19.46
C PHE A 16 51.41 -19.13 -18.02
N SER A 17 51.64 -17.85 -17.78
CA SER A 17 51.35 -17.24 -16.49
C SER A 17 49.85 -17.37 -16.23
N GLN A 18 49.44 -18.38 -15.46
CA GLN A 18 48.11 -18.41 -14.88
C GLN A 18 48.06 -17.34 -13.81
N GLU A 19 47.45 -16.24 -14.14
CA GLU A 19 47.09 -15.20 -13.16
C GLU A 19 46.07 -15.82 -12.20
N ILE A 20 46.44 -15.94 -10.92
CA ILE A 20 45.50 -16.35 -9.87
C ILE A 20 44.53 -15.21 -9.70
N VAL A 21 43.35 -15.33 -10.27
CA VAL A 21 42.27 -14.34 -10.13
C VAL A 21 41.61 -14.56 -8.78
N ASP A 22 41.76 -13.58 -7.88
CA ASP A 22 41.00 -13.54 -6.64
C ASP A 22 39.55 -13.16 -6.97
N ILE A 23 38.64 -14.14 -6.90
CA ILE A 23 37.19 -13.97 -7.17
C ILE A 23 36.42 -13.50 -5.94
N SER A 24 37.06 -13.39 -4.78
CA SER A 24 36.40 -12.97 -3.52
C SER A 24 35.78 -11.57 -3.59
N PRO A 25 36.40 -10.55 -4.22
CA PRO A 25 35.81 -9.23 -4.38
C PRO A 25 34.53 -9.23 -5.18
N PHE A 26 34.42 -10.07 -6.23
CA PHE A 26 33.22 -10.19 -7.03
C PHE A 26 32.04 -10.74 -6.21
N TRP A 27 32.24 -11.82 -5.47
CA TRP A 27 31.15 -12.41 -4.67
C TRP A 27 30.72 -11.52 -3.52
N SER A 28 31.67 -10.82 -2.88
CA SER A 28 31.32 -9.80 -1.88
C SER A 28 30.46 -8.67 -2.48
N ALA A 29 30.81 -8.21 -3.67
CA ALA A 29 30.04 -7.20 -4.39
C ALA A 29 28.67 -7.71 -4.86
N TYR A 30 28.59 -8.97 -5.31
CA TYR A 30 27.34 -9.63 -5.69
C TYR A 30 26.38 -9.74 -4.49
N ASP A 31 26.89 -10.18 -3.33
CA ASP A 31 26.10 -10.32 -2.12
C ASP A 31 25.58 -8.97 -1.62
N ALA A 32 26.35 -7.90 -1.80
CA ALA A 32 26.01 -6.54 -1.39
C ALA A 32 24.88 -5.88 -2.23
N VAL A 33 24.52 -6.45 -3.39
CA VAL A 33 23.38 -5.93 -4.17
C VAL A 33 22.09 -6.24 -3.42
N ASP A 34 21.40 -5.20 -2.94
CA ASP A 34 20.15 -5.29 -2.20
C ASP A 34 19.22 -4.15 -2.67
N LEU A 35 17.92 -4.43 -2.73
CA LEU A 35 16.87 -3.46 -3.09
C LEU A 35 16.07 -3.00 -1.87
N GLY A 36 16.42 -3.48 -0.67
CA GLY A 36 15.75 -3.14 0.58
C GLY A 36 14.33 -3.71 0.69
N ASN A 37 13.65 -3.34 1.75
CA ASN A 37 12.32 -3.88 2.06
C ASN A 37 11.18 -3.26 1.23
N ALA A 38 11.42 -2.12 0.57
CA ALA A 38 10.38 -1.45 -0.25
C ALA A 38 9.81 -2.37 -1.34
N ILE A 39 10.61 -3.33 -1.84
CA ILE A 39 10.15 -4.31 -2.83
C ILE A 39 9.05 -5.26 -2.33
N ASN A 40 8.80 -5.32 -1.03
CA ASN A 40 7.76 -6.19 -0.45
C ASN A 40 6.34 -5.61 -0.61
N ASP A 41 6.23 -4.29 -0.81
CA ASP A 41 4.97 -3.59 -1.12
C ASP A 41 5.31 -2.25 -1.81
N LEU A 42 5.50 -2.31 -3.13
CA LEU A 42 6.08 -1.23 -3.91
C LEU A 42 5.02 -0.23 -4.37
N TYR A 43 5.11 1.01 -3.89
CA TYR A 43 4.20 2.12 -4.22
C TYR A 43 4.74 3.07 -5.27
N GLU A 44 6.06 3.17 -5.38
CA GLU A 44 6.76 4.14 -6.21
C GLU A 44 7.82 3.46 -7.06
N ASP A 45 8.34 4.17 -8.04
CA ASP A 45 9.41 3.66 -8.90
C ASP A 45 10.61 3.20 -8.09
N LEU A 46 11.21 2.10 -8.50
CA LEU A 46 12.35 1.49 -7.84
C LEU A 46 13.65 1.99 -8.46
N ALA A 47 14.49 2.65 -7.67
CA ALA A 47 15.81 3.05 -8.12
C ALA A 47 16.72 1.81 -8.24
N LEU A 48 16.96 1.37 -9.48
CA LEU A 48 17.82 0.23 -9.78
C LEU A 48 19.27 0.69 -10.00
N PRO A 49 20.25 0.17 -9.23
CA PRO A 49 21.65 0.52 -9.44
C PRO A 49 22.19 -0.07 -10.75
N ASP A 50 22.98 0.69 -11.47
CA ASP A 50 23.70 0.27 -12.69
C ASP A 50 25.00 -0.51 -12.38
N SER A 51 25.44 -0.47 -11.14
CA SER A 51 26.68 -1.11 -10.66
C SER A 51 26.55 -1.52 -9.20
N THR A 52 27.41 -2.46 -8.78
CA THR A 52 27.44 -2.93 -7.39
C THR A 52 27.82 -1.81 -6.41
N PRO A 53 27.27 -1.80 -5.17
CA PRO A 53 27.46 -0.71 -4.21
C PRO A 53 28.86 -0.66 -3.58
N THR A 54 29.73 -1.65 -3.84
CA THR A 54 31.08 -1.73 -3.26
C THR A 54 32.02 -0.66 -3.80
N THR A 55 32.92 -0.12 -2.96
CA THR A 55 33.79 1.00 -3.28
C THR A 55 35.04 0.59 -4.03
N ASP A 56 35.58 -0.62 -3.78
CA ASP A 56 36.89 -1.04 -4.31
C ASP A 56 36.83 -1.43 -5.78
N ARG A 57 35.79 -2.08 -6.21
CA ARG A 57 35.54 -2.44 -7.61
C ARG A 57 34.05 -2.48 -7.88
N LYS A 58 33.57 -1.66 -8.80
CA LYS A 58 32.18 -1.67 -9.26
C LYS A 58 32.00 -2.63 -10.42
N TYR A 59 31.05 -3.53 -10.30
CA TYR A 59 30.67 -4.47 -11.36
C TYR A 59 29.36 -4.01 -12.00
N PRO A 60 29.30 -3.90 -13.34
CA PRO A 60 28.08 -3.46 -14.02
C PRO A 60 26.90 -4.39 -13.77
N ILE A 61 25.72 -3.82 -13.60
CA ILE A 61 24.47 -4.53 -13.43
C ILE A 61 23.54 -4.15 -14.58
N THR A 62 22.88 -5.14 -15.15
CA THR A 62 21.72 -4.94 -16.04
C THR A 62 20.53 -5.64 -15.46
N TRP A 63 19.37 -5.01 -15.58
CA TRP A 63 18.13 -5.49 -14.98
C TRP A 63 17.16 -6.02 -16.02
N GLU A 64 16.40 -7.06 -15.64
CA GLU A 64 15.37 -7.65 -16.46
C GLU A 64 14.15 -7.93 -15.56
N SER A 65 13.00 -7.35 -15.90
CA SER A 65 11.74 -7.63 -15.24
C SER A 65 11.04 -8.80 -15.92
N SER A 66 10.44 -9.70 -15.15
CA SER A 66 9.64 -10.80 -15.66
C SER A 66 8.29 -10.37 -16.21
N ASP A 67 7.82 -9.18 -15.84
CA ASP A 67 6.53 -8.64 -16.27
C ASP A 67 6.59 -7.11 -16.37
N THR A 68 6.93 -6.65 -17.53
CA THR A 68 7.15 -5.25 -17.83
C THR A 68 5.87 -4.48 -18.10
N LEU A 69 4.71 -5.13 -18.08
CA LEU A 69 3.42 -4.46 -18.03
C LEU A 69 3.28 -3.65 -16.73
N PHE A 70 3.82 -4.18 -15.64
CA PHE A 70 3.70 -3.59 -14.31
C PHE A 70 4.98 -2.88 -13.86
N LEU A 71 6.16 -3.44 -14.09
CA LEU A 71 7.45 -2.84 -13.70
C LEU A 71 8.46 -2.93 -14.82
N GLY A 72 8.99 -1.80 -15.25
CA GLY A 72 10.02 -1.71 -16.28
C GLY A 72 11.35 -2.36 -15.90
N HIS A 73 12.20 -2.60 -16.90
CA HIS A 73 13.59 -3.03 -16.68
C HIS A 73 14.42 -1.97 -15.94
N ASP A 74 13.96 -0.73 -15.95
CA ASP A 74 14.54 0.44 -15.29
C ASP A 74 13.98 0.69 -13.89
N GLY A 75 13.03 -0.13 -13.43
CA GLY A 75 12.38 0.02 -12.14
C GLY A 75 11.17 0.95 -12.14
N HIS A 76 10.76 1.47 -13.30
CA HIS A 76 9.56 2.31 -13.42
C HIS A 76 8.28 1.48 -13.34
N ILE A 77 7.31 1.91 -12.52
CA ILE A 77 5.98 1.30 -12.44
C ILE A 77 5.16 1.74 -13.63
N ASN A 78 4.99 0.85 -14.61
CA ASN A 78 4.33 1.13 -15.88
C ASN A 78 2.81 1.12 -15.80
N GLY A 79 2.25 0.37 -14.86
CA GLY A 79 0.82 0.24 -14.71
C GLY A 79 0.40 0.11 -13.26
N ARG A 80 -0.76 0.70 -12.97
CA ARG A 80 -1.43 0.55 -11.69
C ARG A 80 -2.76 -0.17 -11.92
N PHE A 81 -3.12 -1.05 -11.01
CA PHE A 81 -4.29 -1.92 -11.13
C PHE A 81 -5.07 -1.93 -9.81
N VAL A 82 -6.33 -2.26 -9.86
CA VAL A 82 -7.17 -2.42 -8.68
C VAL A 82 -7.20 -3.88 -8.28
N GLY A 83 -6.88 -4.18 -7.03
CA GLY A 83 -6.91 -5.53 -6.48
C GLY A 83 -5.68 -5.88 -5.66
N GLU A 84 -5.43 -7.16 -5.51
CA GLU A 84 -4.29 -7.67 -4.75
C GLU A 84 -2.94 -7.32 -5.39
N ASN A 85 -1.90 -7.26 -4.56
CA ASN A 85 -0.55 -6.97 -5.00
C ASN A 85 -0.09 -7.93 -6.10
N LYS A 86 0.68 -7.40 -7.05
CA LYS A 86 1.24 -8.17 -8.16
C LYS A 86 2.68 -8.58 -7.87
N GLU A 87 2.90 -9.88 -7.78
CA GLU A 87 4.25 -10.45 -7.63
C GLU A 87 4.96 -10.56 -8.97
N ILE A 88 6.16 -10.01 -9.07
CA ILE A 88 7.05 -10.14 -10.23
C ILE A 88 8.46 -10.47 -9.78
N THR A 89 9.31 -10.89 -10.74
CA THR A 89 10.73 -11.16 -10.51
C THR A 89 11.58 -10.16 -11.28
N LEU A 90 12.42 -9.38 -10.58
CA LEU A 90 13.53 -8.64 -11.16
C LEU A 90 14.79 -9.51 -11.15
N THR A 91 15.48 -9.57 -12.28
CA THR A 91 16.74 -10.28 -12.43
C THR A 91 17.87 -9.28 -12.62
N ALA A 92 18.77 -9.20 -11.65
CA ALA A 92 20.04 -8.48 -11.79
C ALA A 92 21.06 -9.39 -12.48
N SER A 93 21.57 -9.01 -13.64
CA SER A 93 22.69 -9.65 -14.32
C SER A 93 23.95 -8.85 -14.02
N ILE A 94 24.83 -9.40 -13.18
CA ILE A 94 26.06 -8.75 -12.67
C ILE A 94 27.24 -9.32 -13.46
N LYS A 95 27.94 -8.44 -14.20
CA LYS A 95 29.06 -8.84 -15.06
C LYS A 95 30.39 -8.75 -14.31
N ASP A 96 31.10 -9.88 -14.19
CA ASP A 96 32.49 -9.90 -13.72
C ASP A 96 33.38 -9.26 -14.78
N ILE A 97 33.91 -8.09 -14.49
CA ILE A 97 34.84 -7.34 -15.36
C ILE A 97 36.30 -7.78 -15.19
N GLY A 98 36.54 -8.83 -14.41
CA GLY A 98 37.82 -9.50 -14.34
C GLY A 98 38.10 -10.39 -15.56
N THR A 99 39.01 -11.33 -15.41
CA THR A 99 39.46 -12.19 -16.51
C THR A 99 38.40 -13.14 -17.06
N SER A 100 37.26 -13.40 -16.34
CA SER A 100 36.29 -14.40 -16.75
C SER A 100 35.15 -13.86 -17.64
N GLY A 101 34.82 -12.57 -17.56
CA GLY A 101 33.68 -11.97 -18.25
C GLY A 101 32.32 -12.62 -17.94
N ARG A 102 32.26 -13.45 -16.89
CA ARG A 102 31.05 -14.20 -16.52
C ARG A 102 29.94 -13.25 -16.04
N ILE A 103 28.70 -13.61 -16.35
CA ILE A 103 27.51 -12.93 -15.82
C ILE A 103 26.89 -13.84 -14.77
N GLN A 104 26.66 -13.31 -13.59
CA GLN A 104 25.92 -13.96 -12.52
C GLN A 104 24.56 -13.28 -12.35
N LYS A 105 23.50 -14.06 -12.16
CA LYS A 105 22.14 -13.58 -12.00
C LYS A 105 21.72 -13.63 -10.54
N LYS A 106 21.15 -12.53 -10.04
CA LYS A 106 20.51 -12.44 -8.71
C LYS A 106 19.04 -12.10 -8.91
N LEU A 107 18.16 -12.85 -8.24
CA LEU A 107 16.71 -12.72 -8.39
C LEU A 107 16.12 -11.99 -7.19
N PHE A 108 15.23 -11.04 -7.45
CA PHE A 108 14.49 -10.31 -6.45
C PHE A 108 12.99 -10.50 -6.72
N LYS A 109 12.25 -10.94 -5.70
CA LYS A 109 10.79 -10.93 -5.75
C LYS A 109 10.31 -9.55 -5.37
N VAL A 110 9.53 -8.93 -6.23
CA VAL A 110 8.96 -7.60 -6.05
C VAL A 110 7.44 -7.73 -6.01
N SER A 111 6.83 -7.18 -4.98
CA SER A 111 5.38 -7.10 -4.84
C SER A 111 4.94 -5.68 -5.14
N ILE A 112 4.33 -5.46 -6.29
CA ILE A 112 3.81 -4.13 -6.67
C ILE A 112 2.47 -3.94 -6.00
N HIS A 113 2.28 -2.80 -5.33
CA HIS A 113 1.04 -2.46 -4.64
C HIS A 113 -0.12 -2.34 -5.62
N GLY A 114 -1.17 -3.15 -5.39
CA GLY A 114 -2.44 -3.03 -6.07
C GLY A 114 -3.33 -1.97 -5.43
N TYR A 115 -4.01 -1.14 -6.23
CA TYR A 115 -4.92 -0.14 -5.70
C TYR A 115 -6.08 -0.79 -4.95
N GLU A 116 -6.26 -0.36 -3.72
CA GLU A 116 -7.44 -0.70 -2.94
C GLU A 116 -8.67 0.07 -3.48
N PRO A 117 -9.85 -0.56 -3.51
CA PRO A 117 -11.06 0.07 -4.06
C PRO A 117 -11.73 1.04 -3.09
N TYR A 118 -10.97 1.61 -2.14
CA TYR A 118 -11.48 2.52 -1.12
C TYR A 118 -11.40 3.97 -1.58
N SER A 119 -12.39 4.77 -1.17
CA SER A 119 -12.49 6.18 -1.54
C SER A 119 -12.58 7.13 -0.35
N ASN A 120 -13.08 6.65 0.76
CA ASN A 120 -13.37 7.46 1.94
C ASN A 120 -12.97 6.69 3.20
N TYR A 121 -13.03 7.37 4.34
CA TYR A 121 -12.81 6.78 5.65
C TYR A 121 -14.07 6.90 6.49
N LEU A 122 -14.37 5.85 7.24
CA LEU A 122 -15.39 5.82 8.28
C LEU A 122 -14.70 5.86 9.65
N PHE A 123 -15.09 6.77 10.50
CA PHE A 123 -14.73 6.79 11.91
C PHE A 123 -15.93 6.31 12.74
N ALA A 124 -15.80 5.17 13.38
CA ALA A 124 -16.72 4.67 14.39
C ALA A 124 -16.20 5.06 15.78
N TYR A 125 -17.00 5.74 16.58
CA TYR A 125 -16.58 6.29 17.87
C TYR A 125 -17.74 6.35 18.87
N PHE A 126 -17.43 6.50 20.17
CA PHE A 126 -18.39 6.97 21.16
C PHE A 126 -18.11 8.44 21.50
N ARG A 127 -18.99 9.11 22.22
CA ARG A 127 -18.84 10.58 22.42
C ARG A 127 -18.23 10.96 23.75
N ASP A 128 -18.92 10.71 24.86
CA ASP A 128 -18.45 11.08 26.19
C ASP A 128 -19.11 10.23 27.28
N ASN A 129 -18.76 10.47 28.53
CA ASN A 129 -19.28 9.71 29.68
C ASN A 129 -20.79 9.90 29.97
N LYS A 130 -21.47 10.79 29.25
CA LYS A 130 -22.92 11.00 29.35
C LYS A 130 -23.67 10.41 28.17
N ASP A 131 -22.91 10.12 27.08
CA ASP A 131 -23.49 9.68 25.82
C ASP A 131 -22.64 8.53 25.22
N GLU A 132 -22.70 7.38 25.90
CA GLU A 132 -21.96 6.15 25.59
C GLU A 132 -22.74 5.30 24.59
N ASN A 133 -22.90 5.82 23.38
CA ASN A 133 -23.47 5.18 22.21
C ASN A 133 -22.48 5.20 21.05
N ILE A 134 -22.75 4.47 19.96
CA ILE A 134 -21.88 4.48 18.78
C ILE A 134 -22.35 5.51 17.77
N TYR A 135 -21.40 6.25 17.24
CA TYR A 135 -21.52 7.32 16.25
C TYR A 135 -20.61 7.07 15.07
N TYR A 136 -20.97 7.66 13.95
CA TYR A 136 -20.18 7.60 12.73
C TYR A 136 -19.83 9.00 12.21
N ALA A 137 -18.67 9.11 11.60
CA ALA A 137 -18.27 10.27 10.80
C ALA A 137 -17.53 9.82 9.53
N LEU A 138 -17.63 10.62 8.48
CA LEU A 138 -16.98 10.38 7.20
C LEU A 138 -15.83 11.36 6.97
N SER A 139 -14.79 10.88 6.29
CA SER A 139 -13.65 11.69 5.84
C SER A 139 -13.20 11.31 4.44
N ASN A 140 -12.68 12.29 3.69
CA ASN A 140 -12.05 12.09 2.39
C ASN A 140 -10.53 11.92 2.49
N ASP A 141 -9.93 12.35 3.60
CA ASP A 141 -8.47 12.44 3.77
C ASP A 141 -7.93 11.66 4.99
N GLY A 142 -8.83 11.14 5.84
CA GLY A 142 -8.46 10.43 7.06
C GLY A 142 -8.16 11.36 8.26
N TYR A 143 -8.26 12.66 8.10
CA TYR A 143 -7.93 13.66 9.13
C TYR A 143 -9.10 14.57 9.48
N ASN A 144 -9.89 14.97 8.50
CA ASN A 144 -11.03 15.88 8.65
C ASN A 144 -12.34 15.11 8.51
N PHE A 145 -13.17 15.15 9.56
CA PHE A 145 -14.36 14.33 9.66
C PHE A 145 -15.64 15.14 9.71
N THR A 146 -16.68 14.63 9.06
CA THR A 146 -18.04 15.15 9.11
C THR A 146 -18.94 14.14 9.80
N ALA A 147 -19.57 14.53 10.91
CA ALA A 147 -20.49 13.66 11.65
C ALA A 147 -21.68 13.23 10.80
N MET A 148 -21.98 11.94 10.80
CA MET A 148 -23.15 11.36 10.14
C MET A 148 -24.42 11.52 10.98
N ASN A 149 -25.57 11.26 10.37
CA ASN A 149 -26.88 11.25 11.03
C ASN A 149 -27.20 12.55 11.81
N GLY A 150 -26.63 13.68 11.37
CA GLY A 150 -26.75 14.94 12.10
C GLY A 150 -26.14 14.92 13.50
N GLY A 151 -25.18 14.02 13.75
CA GLY A 151 -24.57 13.81 15.08
C GLY A 151 -25.42 12.94 16.02
N ASN A 152 -26.45 12.24 15.51
CA ASN A 152 -27.19 11.27 16.30
C ASN A 152 -26.51 9.89 16.26
N ARG A 153 -26.76 9.10 17.29
CA ARG A 153 -26.24 7.73 17.40
C ARG A 153 -26.67 6.85 16.21
N VAL A 154 -25.79 5.93 15.79
CA VAL A 154 -26.07 4.91 14.78
C VAL A 154 -26.35 3.54 15.42
N VAL A 155 -25.77 3.27 16.61
CA VAL A 155 -26.12 2.12 17.44
C VAL A 155 -26.48 2.61 18.84
N ALA A 156 -27.62 2.17 19.32
CA ALA A 156 -28.15 2.52 20.64
C ALA A 156 -27.66 1.51 21.69
N ALA A 157 -26.90 1.96 22.67
CA ALA A 157 -26.34 1.11 23.73
C ALA A 157 -27.42 0.39 24.55
N ASP A 158 -28.55 1.02 24.78
CA ASP A 158 -29.67 0.48 25.56
C ASP A 158 -30.36 -0.73 24.90
N THR A 159 -30.07 -1.00 23.63
CA THR A 159 -30.63 -2.14 22.87
C THR A 159 -29.67 -3.33 22.78
N VAL A 160 -28.35 -3.11 22.93
CA VAL A 160 -27.33 -4.13 22.60
C VAL A 160 -26.39 -4.45 23.76
N SER A 161 -26.35 -3.64 24.82
CA SER A 161 -25.40 -3.75 25.93
C SER A 161 -26.11 -4.00 27.26
N ILE A 162 -25.50 -4.81 28.14
CA ILE A 162 -26.04 -5.07 29.48
C ILE A 162 -25.97 -3.81 30.35
N LYS A 163 -24.86 -3.07 30.25
CA LYS A 163 -24.65 -1.83 31.03
C LYS A 163 -25.35 -0.62 30.42
N LYS A 164 -25.95 -0.75 29.24
CA LYS A 164 -26.57 0.34 28.49
C LYS A 164 -25.58 1.50 28.20
N GLY A 165 -24.34 1.14 27.98
CA GLY A 165 -23.25 2.00 27.58
C GLY A 165 -22.29 1.24 26.67
N LEU A 166 -21.98 1.80 25.50
CA LEU A 166 -21.03 1.27 24.55
C LEU A 166 -19.89 2.26 24.38
N ARG A 167 -18.67 1.78 24.57
CA ARG A 167 -17.45 2.57 24.43
C ARG A 167 -16.45 1.87 23.52
N ASP A 168 -15.46 2.59 23.06
CA ASP A 168 -14.26 2.10 22.40
C ASP A 168 -14.59 1.15 21.21
N PRO A 169 -15.42 1.58 20.22
CA PRO A 169 -15.76 0.69 19.11
C PRO A 169 -14.52 0.43 18.25
N HIS A 170 -14.15 -0.83 18.12
CA HIS A 170 -13.13 -1.27 17.17
C HIS A 170 -13.77 -2.07 16.05
N VAL A 171 -13.58 -1.63 14.79
CA VAL A 171 -14.20 -2.23 13.59
C VAL A 171 -13.12 -2.86 12.72
N LEU A 172 -13.23 -4.15 12.49
CA LEU A 172 -12.40 -4.94 11.59
C LEU A 172 -13.15 -5.22 10.28
N ARG A 173 -12.55 -4.91 9.15
CA ARG A 173 -12.96 -5.44 7.84
C ARG A 173 -12.24 -6.78 7.64
N ALA A 174 -12.98 -7.87 7.54
CA ALA A 174 -12.40 -9.20 7.41
C ALA A 174 -12.48 -9.74 5.97
N PRO A 175 -11.55 -10.64 5.58
CA PRO A 175 -11.52 -11.24 4.24
C PRO A 175 -12.74 -12.10 3.90
N ASP A 176 -13.48 -12.58 4.91
CA ASP A 176 -14.73 -13.35 4.73
C ASP A 176 -15.94 -12.47 4.34
N GLY A 177 -15.70 -11.16 4.21
CA GLY A 177 -16.69 -10.17 3.80
C GLY A 177 -17.60 -9.69 4.93
N TRP A 178 -17.32 -10.03 6.19
CA TRP A 178 -17.95 -9.44 7.35
C TRP A 178 -17.16 -8.24 7.87
N PHE A 179 -17.88 -7.32 8.48
CA PHE A 179 -17.33 -6.35 9.42
C PHE A 179 -17.61 -6.86 10.82
N TYR A 180 -16.59 -6.90 11.65
CA TYR A 180 -16.66 -7.27 13.05
C TYR A 180 -16.41 -6.05 13.91
N MET A 181 -17.27 -5.77 14.86
CA MET A 181 -17.10 -4.68 15.81
C MET A 181 -17.15 -5.22 17.23
N VAL A 182 -16.20 -4.80 18.04
CA VAL A 182 -16.17 -5.07 19.48
C VAL A 182 -16.26 -3.78 20.24
N ASN A 183 -16.91 -3.81 21.40
CA ASN A 183 -17.14 -2.61 22.20
C ASN A 183 -17.00 -2.96 23.69
N THR A 184 -16.51 -2.02 24.48
CA THR A 184 -16.57 -2.06 25.94
C THR A 184 -18.03 -1.91 26.40
N ASP A 185 -18.55 -2.90 27.14
CA ASP A 185 -19.88 -2.86 27.77
C ASP A 185 -19.74 -2.17 29.13
N MET A 186 -19.86 -0.86 29.15
CA MET A 186 -19.60 -0.04 30.33
C MET A 186 -20.47 1.19 30.37
N LYS A 187 -20.94 1.55 31.58
CA LYS A 187 -21.54 2.83 31.88
C LYS A 187 -20.71 3.54 32.95
N SER A 188 -19.99 4.58 32.54
CA SER A 188 -19.04 5.29 33.44
C SER A 188 -19.70 5.88 34.69
N ALA A 189 -20.99 6.23 34.62
CA ALA A 189 -21.78 6.69 35.78
C ALA A 189 -21.88 5.63 36.90
N GLU A 190 -21.65 4.36 36.61
CA GLU A 190 -21.59 3.25 37.57
C GLU A 190 -20.18 3.03 38.14
N GLY A 191 -19.21 3.84 37.74
CA GLY A 191 -17.80 3.76 38.17
C GLY A 191 -16.90 2.99 37.17
N TRP A 192 -15.61 3.29 37.23
CA TRP A 192 -14.60 2.74 36.33
C TRP A 192 -14.27 1.26 36.54
N ALA A 193 -14.74 0.64 37.63
CA ALA A 193 -14.60 -0.78 37.93
C ALA A 193 -15.92 -1.55 37.72
N SER A 194 -16.84 -1.04 36.91
CA SER A 194 -18.17 -1.63 36.70
C SER A 194 -18.29 -2.44 35.42
N ASN A 195 -17.27 -2.43 34.57
CA ASN A 195 -17.26 -3.10 33.28
C ASN A 195 -16.86 -4.56 33.45
N ARG A 196 -17.77 -5.48 33.14
CA ARG A 196 -17.58 -6.92 33.32
C ARG A 196 -17.79 -7.74 32.04
N GLY A 197 -17.71 -7.08 30.89
CA GLY A 197 -17.92 -7.75 29.63
C GLY A 197 -17.72 -6.85 28.43
N MET A 198 -18.01 -7.39 27.27
CA MET A 198 -17.93 -6.71 25.98
C MET A 198 -19.13 -7.05 25.11
N VAL A 199 -19.37 -6.25 24.09
CA VAL A 199 -20.37 -6.52 23.06
C VAL A 199 -19.65 -6.87 21.78
N LEU A 200 -20.01 -8.01 21.20
CA LEU A 200 -19.58 -8.49 19.90
C LEU A 200 -20.66 -8.17 18.87
N MET A 201 -20.29 -7.60 17.75
CA MET A 201 -21.22 -7.23 16.68
C MET A 201 -20.61 -7.58 15.32
N ARG A 202 -21.47 -8.05 14.38
CA ARG A 202 -21.05 -8.27 12.99
C ARG A 202 -22.07 -7.70 12.00
N SER A 203 -21.58 -7.25 10.84
CA SER A 203 -22.39 -6.64 9.79
C SER A 203 -21.83 -6.96 8.41
N ARG A 204 -22.70 -6.95 7.38
CA ARG A 204 -22.31 -7.00 5.96
C ARG A 204 -22.30 -5.62 5.30
N ASP A 205 -22.77 -4.59 6.00
CA ASP A 205 -23.05 -3.29 5.37
C ASP A 205 -22.71 -2.08 6.26
N LEU A 206 -22.18 -2.30 7.48
CA LEU A 206 -21.91 -1.27 8.50
C LEU A 206 -23.18 -0.55 9.02
N ILE A 207 -24.37 -1.01 8.63
CA ILE A 207 -25.67 -0.40 8.97
C ILE A 207 -26.46 -1.33 9.89
N ASN A 208 -26.60 -2.58 9.46
CA ASN A 208 -27.37 -3.60 10.17
C ASN A 208 -26.40 -4.51 10.94
N TRP A 209 -26.50 -4.48 12.27
CA TRP A 209 -25.59 -5.19 13.15
C TRP A 209 -26.32 -6.33 13.87
N GLU A 210 -25.84 -7.55 13.68
CA GLU A 210 -26.11 -8.67 14.60
C GLU A 210 -25.23 -8.47 15.83
N HIS A 211 -25.74 -8.77 17.04
CA HIS A 211 -24.98 -8.54 18.27
C HIS A 211 -25.15 -9.64 19.31
N SER A 212 -24.17 -9.75 20.17
CA SER A 212 -24.17 -10.60 21.36
C SER A 212 -23.33 -9.97 22.45
N THR A 213 -23.64 -10.26 23.70
CA THR A 213 -22.88 -9.77 24.85
C THR A 213 -22.15 -10.91 25.55
N VAL A 214 -20.84 -10.76 25.76
CA VAL A 214 -20.03 -11.68 26.55
C VAL A 214 -19.89 -11.13 27.97
N HIS A 215 -20.68 -11.68 28.91
CA HIS A 215 -20.61 -11.32 30.31
C HIS A 215 -19.67 -12.28 31.05
N PHE A 216 -18.52 -11.81 31.45
CA PHE A 216 -17.43 -12.64 32.00
C PHE A 216 -17.82 -13.38 33.31
N PRO A 217 -18.51 -12.76 34.28
CA PRO A 217 -18.96 -13.47 35.49
C PRO A 217 -19.81 -14.70 35.20
N ASP A 218 -20.68 -14.64 34.19
CA ASP A 218 -21.55 -15.78 33.86
C ASP A 218 -20.78 -16.80 33.01
N LYS A 219 -20.05 -16.35 32.01
CA LYS A 219 -19.27 -17.20 31.09
C LYS A 219 -18.19 -18.01 31.82
N TYR A 220 -17.45 -17.35 32.70
CA TYR A 220 -16.30 -17.94 33.41
C TYR A 220 -16.61 -18.29 34.87
N LYS A 221 -17.86 -18.60 35.19
CA LYS A 221 -18.29 -18.94 36.53
C LYS A 221 -17.40 -20.03 37.16
N GLY A 222 -16.86 -19.73 38.36
CA GLY A 222 -15.94 -20.62 39.06
C GLY A 222 -14.48 -20.57 38.60
N LYS A 223 -14.13 -19.64 37.70
CA LYS A 223 -12.76 -19.36 37.27
C LYS A 223 -12.39 -17.92 37.65
N ASN A 224 -11.08 -17.60 37.66
CA ASN A 224 -10.59 -16.27 38.03
C ASN A 224 -11.17 -15.15 37.13
N PHE A 225 -11.43 -15.42 35.86
CA PHE A 225 -12.02 -14.46 34.94
C PHE A 225 -13.47 -14.06 35.27
N ALA A 226 -14.16 -14.77 36.19
CA ALA A 226 -15.44 -14.33 36.71
C ALA A 226 -15.33 -13.10 37.62
N ASN A 227 -14.14 -12.83 38.17
CA ASN A 227 -13.89 -11.73 39.11
C ASN A 227 -13.38 -10.45 38.44
N VAL A 228 -13.58 -10.32 37.13
CA VAL A 228 -13.15 -9.12 36.39
C VAL A 228 -13.90 -7.89 36.86
N THR A 229 -13.19 -6.78 36.99
CA THR A 229 -13.73 -5.44 37.22
C THR A 229 -13.55 -4.55 35.99
N ARG A 230 -12.65 -4.95 35.11
CA ARG A 230 -12.38 -4.28 33.83
C ARG A 230 -12.20 -5.30 32.72
N VAL A 231 -12.90 -5.11 31.61
CA VAL A 231 -12.70 -5.71 30.30
C VAL A 231 -12.71 -4.54 29.30
N TRP A 232 -11.61 -3.83 29.23
CA TRP A 232 -11.55 -2.53 28.56
C TRP A 232 -10.99 -2.60 27.17
N ALA A 233 -11.54 -1.70 26.34
CA ALA A 233 -11.12 -1.44 24.97
C ALA A 233 -10.79 -2.74 24.22
N PRO A 234 -11.79 -3.63 24.04
CA PRO A 234 -11.58 -4.82 23.21
C PRO A 234 -11.37 -4.37 21.77
N GLU A 235 -10.39 -5.00 21.12
CA GLU A 235 -10.10 -4.78 19.71
C GLU A 235 -10.00 -6.11 18.98
N THR A 236 -9.96 -6.08 17.65
CA THR A 236 -9.98 -7.27 16.82
C THR A 236 -8.91 -7.22 15.75
N PHE A 237 -8.33 -8.39 15.45
CA PHE A 237 -7.43 -8.59 14.31
C PHE A 237 -7.80 -9.89 13.60
N TRP A 238 -7.67 -9.94 12.28
CA TRP A 238 -7.87 -11.18 11.55
C TRP A 238 -6.60 -12.03 11.56
N ASP A 239 -6.66 -13.20 12.22
CA ASP A 239 -5.57 -14.17 12.17
C ASP A 239 -5.82 -15.17 11.04
N ASP A 240 -5.16 -14.99 9.91
CA ASP A 240 -5.26 -15.82 8.71
C ASP A 240 -4.62 -17.21 8.89
N THR A 241 -3.86 -17.40 9.96
CA THR A 241 -3.18 -18.66 10.28
C THR A 241 -4.04 -19.60 11.12
N TYR A 242 -5.12 -19.10 11.76
CA TYR A 242 -6.00 -19.88 12.61
C TYR A 242 -6.67 -21.00 11.80
N ASP A 243 -6.51 -22.26 12.27
CA ASP A 243 -7.12 -23.42 11.64
C ASP A 243 -8.51 -23.69 12.27
N ASN A 244 -9.56 -23.60 11.48
CA ASN A 244 -10.93 -23.83 11.92
C ASN A 244 -11.27 -25.32 12.09
N GLY A 245 -10.38 -26.24 11.72
CA GLY A 245 -10.59 -27.68 11.82
C GLY A 245 -11.56 -28.26 10.77
N ASP A 246 -12.12 -27.42 9.90
CA ASP A 246 -13.01 -27.80 8.80
C ASP A 246 -12.38 -27.63 7.41
N GLY A 247 -11.06 -27.39 7.37
CA GLY A 247 -10.28 -27.13 6.17
C GLY A 247 -10.24 -25.66 5.76
N THR A 248 -10.93 -24.78 6.48
CA THR A 248 -10.83 -23.33 6.31
C THR A 248 -9.86 -22.72 7.32
N LYS A 249 -9.32 -21.55 6.97
CA LYS A 249 -8.44 -20.78 7.85
C LYS A 249 -8.96 -19.36 8.03
N GLY A 250 -8.50 -18.76 9.11
CA GLY A 250 -8.77 -17.38 9.46
C GLY A 250 -9.93 -17.22 10.44
N ARG A 251 -9.68 -16.40 11.46
CA ARG A 251 -10.64 -16.14 12.55
C ARG A 251 -10.39 -14.77 13.17
N PRO A 252 -11.44 -14.02 13.60
CA PRO A 252 -11.24 -12.83 14.42
C PRO A 252 -10.62 -13.19 15.77
N LEU A 253 -9.43 -12.65 16.04
CA LEU A 253 -8.81 -12.58 17.34
C LEU A 253 -9.37 -11.36 18.05
N VAL A 254 -9.87 -11.53 19.27
CA VAL A 254 -10.31 -10.43 20.14
C VAL A 254 -9.33 -10.29 21.29
N TYR A 255 -8.74 -9.10 21.46
CA TYR A 255 -7.81 -8.81 22.53
C TYR A 255 -8.27 -7.59 23.33
N PHE A 256 -7.99 -7.56 24.60
CA PHE A 256 -8.58 -6.61 25.53
C PHE A 256 -7.78 -6.52 26.82
N SER A 257 -7.89 -5.40 27.53
CA SER A 257 -7.26 -5.20 28.81
C SER A 257 -8.13 -5.77 29.94
N LEU A 258 -7.52 -6.52 30.86
CA LEU A 258 -8.17 -7.16 31.99
C LEU A 258 -7.59 -6.74 33.34
N LEU A 259 -8.49 -6.53 34.31
CA LEU A 259 -8.19 -6.36 35.72
C LEU A 259 -9.21 -7.14 36.56
N THR A 260 -8.76 -7.78 37.67
CA THR A 260 -9.64 -8.50 38.59
C THR A 260 -9.64 -7.84 39.98
N ASP A 261 -10.72 -8.02 40.74
CA ASP A 261 -10.86 -7.49 42.10
C ASP A 261 -10.13 -8.32 43.15
N ASP A 262 -9.88 -9.60 42.86
CA ASP A 262 -9.18 -10.54 43.77
C ASP A 262 -7.64 -10.40 43.70
N GLY A 263 -7.13 -9.51 42.88
CA GLY A 263 -5.70 -9.27 42.70
C GLY A 263 -4.97 -10.32 41.87
N THR A 264 -5.67 -11.33 41.31
CA THR A 264 -5.07 -12.34 40.42
C THR A 264 -4.49 -11.66 39.17
N ILE A 265 -5.18 -10.68 38.64
CA ILE A 265 -4.70 -9.74 37.62
C ILE A 265 -4.66 -8.35 38.27
N ALA A 266 -3.51 -8.03 38.87
CA ALA A 266 -3.35 -6.89 39.78
C ALA A 266 -3.32 -5.51 39.10
N TYR A 267 -3.12 -5.46 37.78
CA TYR A 267 -3.14 -4.27 36.94
C TYR A 267 -3.56 -4.66 35.53
N ASP A 268 -4.00 -3.68 34.74
CA ASP A 268 -4.50 -3.94 33.39
C ASP A 268 -3.41 -4.59 32.50
N LYS A 269 -3.64 -5.80 32.09
CA LYS A 269 -2.82 -6.60 31.16
C LYS A 269 -3.62 -6.96 29.94
N VAL A 270 -2.96 -7.10 28.81
CA VAL A 270 -3.65 -7.49 27.58
C VAL A 270 -3.79 -9.02 27.50
N PHE A 271 -5.02 -9.46 27.34
CA PHE A 271 -5.42 -10.84 27.10
C PHE A 271 -6.08 -10.96 25.73
N TYR A 272 -6.19 -12.18 25.22
CA TYR A 272 -6.91 -12.47 24.00
C TYR A 272 -7.75 -13.76 24.10
N ALA A 273 -8.74 -13.85 23.23
CA ALA A 273 -9.44 -15.08 22.89
C ALA A 273 -9.92 -14.99 21.43
N TYR A 274 -10.04 -16.12 20.77
CA TYR A 274 -10.70 -16.13 19.46
C TYR A 274 -12.22 -16.02 19.63
N ALA A 275 -12.86 -15.29 18.74
CA ALA A 275 -14.31 -15.34 18.66
C ALA A 275 -14.75 -16.68 18.04
N ASN A 276 -15.94 -17.17 18.42
CA ASN A 276 -16.53 -18.32 17.74
C ASN A 276 -16.92 -17.96 16.29
N LYS A 277 -17.23 -18.97 15.50
CA LYS A 277 -17.53 -18.81 14.06
C LYS A 277 -18.66 -17.83 13.76
N ASP A 278 -19.64 -17.72 14.66
CA ASP A 278 -20.79 -16.83 14.49
C ASP A 278 -20.58 -15.44 15.09
N PHE A 279 -19.44 -15.19 15.70
CA PHE A 279 -19.09 -13.95 16.41
C PHE A 279 -20.09 -13.59 17.51
N THR A 280 -20.57 -14.62 18.23
CA THR A 280 -21.53 -14.45 19.32
C THR A 280 -20.94 -14.69 20.69
N ASP A 281 -19.75 -15.29 20.77
CA ASP A 281 -19.05 -15.60 22.02
C ASP A 281 -17.54 -15.74 21.78
N LEU A 282 -16.76 -15.77 22.86
CA LEU A 282 -15.33 -16.07 22.85
C LEU A 282 -15.09 -17.57 23.05
N GLU A 283 -14.10 -18.15 22.40
CA GLU A 283 -13.72 -19.56 22.57
C GLU A 283 -12.71 -19.73 23.71
N GLY A 284 -12.97 -20.69 24.59
CA GLY A 284 -12.07 -21.04 25.70
C GLY A 284 -11.93 -19.97 26.77
N ASP A 285 -10.82 -20.05 27.51
CA ASP A 285 -10.44 -19.05 28.51
C ASP A 285 -9.53 -18.01 27.90
N PRO A 286 -9.62 -16.72 28.33
CA PRO A 286 -8.69 -15.71 27.90
C PRO A 286 -7.24 -16.09 28.16
N GLN A 287 -6.40 -15.91 27.15
CA GLN A 287 -4.97 -16.18 27.20
C GLN A 287 -4.21 -14.87 27.34
N HIS A 288 -3.13 -14.88 28.10
CA HIS A 288 -2.26 -13.73 28.22
C HIS A 288 -1.64 -13.37 26.86
N PHE A 289 -1.65 -12.09 26.48
CA PHE A 289 -1.17 -11.62 25.19
C PHE A 289 0.03 -10.68 25.29
N PHE A 290 -0.04 -9.71 26.21
CA PHE A 290 1.04 -8.78 26.45
C PHE A 290 1.03 -8.24 27.88
N ASP A 291 2.23 -8.10 28.46
CA ASP A 291 2.45 -7.51 29.77
C ASP A 291 3.84 -6.82 29.80
N ARG A 292 3.86 -5.54 30.05
CA ARG A 292 5.09 -4.77 30.24
C ARG A 292 5.50 -4.60 31.71
N GLY A 293 4.83 -5.27 32.62
CA GLY A 293 5.02 -5.13 34.08
C GLY A 293 4.27 -3.95 34.71
N LYS A 294 3.43 -3.27 33.97
CA LYS A 294 2.60 -2.13 34.39
C LYS A 294 1.31 -2.07 33.58
N SER A 295 0.33 -1.29 34.07
CA SER A 295 -0.98 -1.13 33.44
C SER A 295 -0.88 -0.71 31.97
N THR A 296 -1.60 -1.45 31.11
CA THR A 296 -1.61 -1.29 29.65
C THR A 296 -3.03 -1.39 29.15
N ILE A 297 -3.49 -0.38 28.40
CA ILE A 297 -4.84 -0.32 27.82
C ILE A 297 -4.78 0.11 26.34
N ASP A 298 -5.88 0.03 25.65
CA ASP A 298 -6.08 0.57 24.30
C ASP A 298 -4.99 0.10 23.33
N MET A 299 -4.86 -1.23 23.17
CA MET A 299 -3.88 -1.80 22.24
C MET A 299 -4.51 -1.95 20.87
N ASP A 300 -3.93 -1.33 19.84
CA ASP A 300 -4.31 -1.50 18.43
C ASP A 300 -3.18 -2.14 17.63
N ILE A 301 -3.52 -3.11 16.76
CA ILE A 301 -2.55 -3.92 16.00
C ILE A 301 -2.74 -3.71 14.51
N ILE A 302 -1.63 -3.44 13.82
CA ILE A 302 -1.58 -3.40 12.36
C ILE A 302 -0.44 -4.27 11.82
N TYR A 303 -0.65 -4.88 10.66
CA TYR A 303 0.41 -5.59 9.93
C TYR A 303 1.00 -4.69 8.85
N ASN A 304 2.33 -4.55 8.83
CA ASN A 304 3.03 -3.82 7.78
C ASN A 304 3.63 -4.83 6.77
N PRO A 305 3.13 -4.87 5.53
CA PRO A 305 3.64 -5.78 4.51
C PRO A 305 5.07 -5.44 4.07
N VAL A 306 5.53 -4.19 4.26
CA VAL A 306 6.87 -3.75 3.87
C VAL A 306 7.94 -4.42 4.74
N ASP A 307 7.83 -4.33 6.06
CA ASP A 307 8.78 -4.95 6.99
C ASP A 307 8.34 -6.34 7.47
N ARG A 308 7.12 -6.77 7.08
CA ARG A 308 6.50 -8.06 7.42
C ARG A 308 6.37 -8.30 8.91
N LYS A 309 6.02 -7.26 9.66
CA LYS A 309 5.81 -7.31 11.10
C LYS A 309 4.41 -6.85 11.51
N TYR A 310 4.00 -7.35 12.64
CA TYR A 310 2.89 -6.82 13.41
C TYR A 310 3.41 -5.68 14.28
N HIS A 311 2.73 -4.55 14.27
CA HIS A 311 2.98 -3.40 15.11
C HIS A 311 1.79 -3.21 16.03
N ALA A 312 2.00 -3.25 17.33
CA ALA A 312 0.96 -3.05 18.33
C ALA A 312 1.23 -1.75 19.09
N PHE A 313 0.31 -0.81 18.98
CA PHE A 313 0.32 0.48 19.69
C PHE A 313 -0.58 0.37 20.90
N TYR A 314 -0.21 0.99 22.00
CA TYR A 314 -0.98 0.91 23.23
C TYR A 314 -0.74 2.11 24.14
N LYS A 315 -1.72 2.38 24.99
CA LYS A 315 -1.59 3.35 26.08
C LYS A 315 -0.79 2.75 27.23
N ASN A 316 0.28 3.44 27.57
CA ASN A 316 1.07 3.22 28.77
C ASN A 316 0.39 3.94 29.95
N GLU A 317 -0.51 3.25 30.64
CA GLU A 317 -1.28 3.84 31.74
C GLU A 317 -0.42 4.09 32.97
N GLY A 318 -0.56 5.27 33.54
CA GLY A 318 0.21 5.72 34.72
C GLY A 318 1.57 6.35 34.41
N ASP A 319 2.30 5.91 33.40
CA ASP A 319 3.55 6.54 32.95
C ASP A 319 3.33 7.56 31.82
N GLY A 320 2.14 7.54 31.23
CA GLY A 320 1.70 8.42 30.16
C GLY A 320 2.24 8.06 28.79
N GLY A 321 1.43 8.34 27.75
CA GLY A 321 1.81 8.27 26.37
C GLY A 321 1.49 6.96 25.66
N ILE A 322 1.63 7.02 24.33
CA ILE A 322 1.42 5.90 23.43
C ILE A 322 2.77 5.26 23.14
N CYS A 323 2.89 3.96 23.37
CA CYS A 323 4.08 3.16 23.07
C CYS A 323 3.75 2.09 22.04
N LYS A 324 4.79 1.46 21.51
CA LYS A 324 4.67 0.39 20.52
C LYS A 324 5.53 -0.82 20.87
N VAL A 325 5.07 -2.00 20.46
CA VAL A 325 5.86 -3.22 20.35
C VAL A 325 5.67 -3.83 18.97
N THR A 326 6.61 -4.66 18.54
CA THR A 326 6.56 -5.35 17.24
C THR A 326 6.72 -6.84 17.40
N ALA A 327 6.20 -7.61 16.43
CA ALA A 327 6.36 -9.05 16.39
C ALA A 327 6.46 -9.55 14.93
N ASN A 328 7.21 -10.64 14.70
CA ASN A 328 7.25 -11.30 13.40
C ASN A 328 6.05 -12.26 13.19
N THR A 329 5.38 -12.64 14.26
CA THR A 329 4.20 -13.51 14.24
C THR A 329 3.18 -12.99 15.24
N LEU A 330 1.89 -13.07 14.91
CA LEU A 330 0.83 -12.60 15.80
C LEU A 330 0.79 -13.42 17.09
N MET A 331 0.97 -14.73 16.96
CA MET A 331 0.99 -15.66 18.10
C MET A 331 2.42 -16.12 18.45
N PRO A 332 2.70 -16.46 19.72
CA PRO A 332 3.98 -17.01 20.09
C PRO A 332 4.20 -18.39 19.42
N LYS A 333 5.45 -18.73 19.20
CA LYS A 333 5.79 -20.07 18.68
C LYS A 333 5.31 -21.14 19.65
N THR A 334 4.93 -22.30 19.12
CA THR A 334 4.50 -23.46 19.94
C THR A 334 5.53 -23.78 21.02
N GLY A 335 5.07 -23.83 22.28
CA GLY A 335 5.91 -24.08 23.45
C GLY A 335 6.66 -22.87 24.01
N ALA A 336 6.56 -21.71 23.38
CA ALA A 336 7.09 -20.46 23.93
C ALA A 336 6.10 -19.85 24.95
N SER A 337 6.63 -19.02 25.85
CA SER A 337 5.79 -18.30 26.81
C SER A 337 4.85 -17.33 26.10
N SER A 338 3.64 -17.22 26.59
CA SER A 338 2.65 -16.26 26.13
C SER A 338 3.19 -14.83 26.23
N GLY A 339 2.99 -14.03 25.18
CA GLY A 339 3.51 -12.66 25.08
C GLY A 339 4.99 -12.54 24.66
N SER A 340 5.70 -13.67 24.54
CA SER A 340 7.14 -13.67 24.18
C SER A 340 7.42 -13.29 22.73
N GLN A 341 6.41 -13.20 21.87
CA GLN A 341 6.53 -12.77 20.48
C GLN A 341 6.83 -11.27 20.36
N TRP A 342 6.43 -10.46 21.35
CA TRP A 342 6.56 -9.02 21.30
C TRP A 342 7.97 -8.55 21.63
N SER A 343 8.41 -7.51 20.93
CA SER A 343 9.67 -6.82 21.19
C SER A 343 9.66 -6.08 22.53
N LYS A 344 10.78 -5.48 22.89
CA LYS A 344 10.80 -4.48 23.96
C LYS A 344 9.94 -3.27 23.56
N PRO A 345 9.23 -2.64 24.53
CA PRO A 345 8.50 -1.40 24.30
C PRO A 345 9.38 -0.27 23.74
N SER A 346 8.79 0.52 22.84
CA SER A 346 9.37 1.81 22.42
C SER A 346 9.30 2.86 23.54
N GLY A 347 9.93 4.02 23.32
CA GLY A 347 9.56 5.26 24.00
C GLY A 347 8.16 5.74 23.60
N ALA A 348 7.74 6.85 24.16
CA ALA A 348 6.48 7.52 23.81
C ALA A 348 6.54 8.05 22.37
N LEU A 349 5.48 7.82 21.60
CA LEU A 349 5.39 8.14 20.16
C LEU A 349 4.52 9.37 19.88
N GLN A 350 3.65 9.77 20.81
CA GLN A 350 2.81 10.96 20.61
C GLN A 350 3.65 12.23 20.43
N GLN A 351 3.15 13.11 19.56
CA GLN A 351 3.80 14.38 19.23
C GLN A 351 3.24 15.55 20.07
N THR A 352 2.91 15.27 21.33
CA THR A 352 2.38 16.23 22.29
C THR A 352 2.82 15.87 23.71
N THR A 353 2.81 16.85 24.61
CA THR A 353 2.98 16.65 26.07
C THR A 353 1.64 16.52 26.82
N GLU A 354 0.53 16.57 26.09
CA GLU A 354 -0.80 16.43 26.66
C GLU A 354 -1.07 14.98 27.10
N ALA A 355 -2.04 14.80 27.97
CA ALA A 355 -2.52 13.48 28.34
C ALA A 355 -3.29 12.87 27.14
N VAL A 356 -2.89 11.67 26.74
CA VAL A 356 -3.44 10.98 25.57
C VAL A 356 -3.87 9.56 25.91
N GLU A 357 -4.88 9.05 25.18
CA GLU A 357 -5.35 7.67 25.25
C GLU A 357 -5.95 7.26 23.89
N GLY A 358 -6.51 6.04 23.76
CA GLY A 358 -7.24 5.61 22.58
C GLY A 358 -6.37 5.61 21.34
N ALA A 359 -5.22 4.93 21.38
CA ALA A 359 -4.35 4.79 20.22
C ALA A 359 -5.05 4.04 19.09
N GLY A 360 -5.18 4.65 17.93
CA GLY A 360 -5.67 4.01 16.72
C GLY A 360 -4.68 4.15 15.58
N VAL A 361 -4.44 3.09 14.81
CA VAL A 361 -3.51 3.10 13.69
C VAL A 361 -4.18 2.62 12.41
N PHE A 362 -4.03 3.36 11.33
CA PHE A 362 -4.57 2.98 10.04
C PHE A 362 -3.67 3.45 8.90
N LYS A 363 -3.86 2.85 7.72
CA LYS A 363 -3.11 3.20 6.51
C LYS A 363 -3.90 4.19 5.67
N LEU A 364 -3.23 5.17 5.09
CA LEU A 364 -3.86 6.04 4.10
C LEU A 364 -4.11 5.29 2.79
N ILE A 365 -5.31 5.46 2.24
CA ILE A 365 -5.77 4.80 1.02
C ILE A 365 -4.77 5.03 -0.12
N ASN A 366 -4.24 3.93 -0.66
CA ASN A 366 -3.32 3.91 -1.80
C ASN A 366 -2.03 4.73 -1.59
N GLN A 367 -1.56 4.84 -0.35
CA GLN A 367 -0.33 5.54 0.01
C GLN A 367 0.54 4.66 0.92
N ASN A 368 1.85 4.77 0.78
CA ASN A 368 2.79 4.21 1.76
C ASN A 368 2.92 5.17 2.95
N SER A 369 1.80 5.40 3.62
CA SER A 369 1.72 6.30 4.77
C SER A 369 0.73 5.77 5.79
N TRP A 370 1.15 5.72 7.02
CA TRP A 370 0.40 5.27 8.19
C TRP A 370 0.05 6.45 9.06
N VAL A 371 -1.11 6.39 9.69
CA VAL A 371 -1.56 7.40 10.64
C VAL A 371 -1.64 6.73 12.01
N LEU A 372 -0.99 7.33 13.01
CA LEU A 372 -1.26 7.07 14.41
C LEU A 372 -2.07 8.24 14.94
N MET A 373 -3.27 7.96 15.42
CA MET A 373 -4.15 8.91 16.06
C MET A 373 -4.30 8.60 17.54
N TYR A 374 -4.63 9.60 18.32
CA TYR A 374 -4.96 9.44 19.75
C TYR A 374 -5.81 10.60 20.25
N ASP A 375 -6.61 10.28 21.28
CA ASP A 375 -7.52 11.22 21.96
C ASP A 375 -6.73 12.05 22.98
N CYS A 376 -6.61 13.33 22.76
CA CYS A 376 -6.15 14.30 23.75
C CYS A 376 -7.30 14.65 24.69
N TYR A 377 -7.74 13.68 25.48
CA TYR A 377 -9.02 13.62 26.17
C TYR A 377 -9.28 14.75 27.17
N MET A 378 -8.25 15.44 27.64
CA MET A 378 -8.38 16.60 28.51
C MET A 378 -8.53 17.94 27.77
N ASN A 379 -8.28 17.96 26.45
CA ASN A 379 -8.17 19.17 25.64
C ASN A 379 -9.09 19.18 24.41
N GLU A 380 -10.06 18.28 24.35
CA GLU A 380 -11.14 18.22 23.35
C GLU A 380 -10.65 18.26 21.89
N HIS A 381 -9.63 17.46 21.58
CA HIS A 381 -9.19 17.25 20.21
C HIS A 381 -8.53 15.87 20.03
N TYR A 382 -8.55 15.39 18.80
CA TYR A 382 -7.70 14.30 18.34
C TYR A 382 -6.42 14.87 17.76
N GLN A 383 -5.29 14.23 18.05
CA GLN A 383 -4.07 14.49 17.33
C GLN A 383 -3.81 13.37 16.33
N PHE A 384 -3.44 13.77 15.11
CA PHE A 384 -3.06 12.89 14.02
C PHE A 384 -1.59 13.09 13.68
N THR A 385 -0.89 11.99 13.51
CA THR A 385 0.51 11.94 13.09
C THR A 385 0.63 11.05 11.86
N SER A 386 1.72 11.16 11.10
CA SER A 386 1.99 10.32 9.94
C SER A 386 3.35 9.65 10.03
N SER A 387 3.47 8.49 9.40
CA SER A 387 4.72 7.72 9.31
C SER A 387 4.76 6.93 8.01
N SER A 388 5.94 6.80 7.39
CA SER A 388 6.16 5.91 6.24
C SER A 388 6.73 4.55 6.65
N ASP A 389 7.15 4.38 7.91
CA ASP A 389 7.87 3.21 8.42
C ASP A 389 7.30 2.61 9.71
N LEU A 390 6.28 3.25 10.32
CA LEU A 390 5.73 2.93 11.65
C LEU A 390 6.75 3.04 12.79
N GLU A 391 7.90 3.66 12.57
CA GLU A 391 8.93 3.89 13.59
C GLU A 391 9.01 5.36 13.98
N THR A 392 9.00 6.25 13.00
CA THR A 392 9.07 7.70 13.19
C THR A 392 7.74 8.32 12.81
N PHE A 393 7.16 9.08 13.74
CA PHE A 393 5.89 9.75 13.54
C PHE A 393 6.09 11.27 13.53
N GLU A 394 5.48 11.92 12.55
CA GLU A 394 5.48 13.38 12.42
C GLU A 394 4.08 13.92 12.66
N PHE A 395 3.99 15.06 13.36
CA PHE A 395 2.73 15.76 13.58
C PHE A 395 2.10 16.20 12.25
N VAL A 396 0.81 15.92 12.08
CA VAL A 396 0.02 16.39 10.93
C VAL A 396 -0.92 17.49 11.34
N GLN A 397 -1.86 17.19 12.24
CA GLN A 397 -2.83 18.18 12.72
C GLN A 397 -3.52 17.76 14.02
N ASN A 398 -4.09 18.76 14.70
CA ASN A 398 -5.10 18.56 15.74
C ASN A 398 -6.50 18.77 15.12
N THR A 399 -7.38 17.79 15.26
CA THR A 399 -8.76 17.89 14.82
C THR A 399 -9.67 18.14 16.01
N ALA A 400 -10.26 19.33 16.05
CA ALA A 400 -11.06 19.78 17.19
C ALA A 400 -12.37 18.97 17.31
N MET A 401 -12.71 18.59 18.52
CA MET A 401 -13.98 18.00 18.87
C MET A 401 -14.99 19.12 19.11
N LYS A 402 -15.91 19.34 18.17
CA LYS A 402 -16.90 20.42 18.25
C LYS A 402 -18.21 20.08 17.59
N GLY A 403 -19.29 20.69 18.12
CA GLY A 403 -20.62 20.52 17.53
C GLY A 403 -21.10 19.07 17.57
N ALA A 404 -21.47 18.54 16.43
CA ALA A 404 -21.92 17.15 16.26
C ALA A 404 -20.75 16.14 16.27
N PHE A 405 -19.52 16.58 16.09
CA PHE A 405 -18.32 15.75 16.04
C PHE A 405 -17.51 15.90 17.34
N THR A 406 -17.75 15.00 18.28
CA THR A 406 -17.05 14.96 19.59
C THR A 406 -16.60 13.54 19.90
N PRO A 407 -15.72 12.98 19.05
CA PRO A 407 -15.31 11.59 19.18
C PRO A 407 -14.43 11.39 20.42
N ARG A 408 -14.63 10.23 21.03
CA ARG A 408 -13.69 9.61 21.96
C ARG A 408 -13.16 8.35 21.30
N HIS A 409 -12.35 7.56 21.99
CA HIS A 409 -11.70 6.37 21.48
C HIS A 409 -12.58 5.57 20.48
N GLY A 410 -12.02 5.17 19.35
CA GLY A 410 -12.71 4.46 18.28
C GLY A 410 -11.79 4.14 17.11
N THR A 411 -12.35 3.63 16.02
CA THR A 411 -11.61 3.09 14.87
C THR A 411 -11.88 3.85 13.60
N ILE A 412 -10.85 4.15 12.84
CA ILE A 412 -10.95 4.64 11.46
C ILE A 412 -10.61 3.49 10.50
N LEU A 413 -11.49 3.26 9.52
CA LEU A 413 -11.27 2.27 8.49
C LEU A 413 -11.58 2.83 7.09
N PRO A 414 -10.86 2.39 6.04
CA PRO A 414 -11.17 2.76 4.67
C PRO A 414 -12.45 2.07 4.20
N ILE A 415 -13.27 2.80 3.43
CA ILE A 415 -14.54 2.31 2.86
C ILE A 415 -14.64 2.63 1.38
N THR A 416 -15.37 1.78 0.64
CA THR A 416 -15.60 1.96 -0.79
C THR A 416 -16.60 3.08 -1.07
N ALA A 417 -16.66 3.55 -2.32
CA ALA A 417 -17.67 4.52 -2.75
C ALA A 417 -19.10 3.97 -2.60
N GLU A 418 -19.31 2.67 -2.83
CA GLU A 418 -20.60 2.02 -2.67
C GLU A 418 -21.02 1.97 -1.19
N GLU A 419 -20.12 1.61 -0.29
CA GLU A 419 -20.36 1.60 1.17
C GLU A 419 -20.67 3.02 1.66
N THR A 420 -19.89 4.01 1.22
CA THR A 420 -20.14 5.43 1.53
C THR A 420 -21.54 5.84 1.11
N ALA A 421 -21.95 5.51 -0.12
CA ALA A 421 -23.27 5.84 -0.62
C ALA A 421 -24.40 5.12 0.14
N LYS A 422 -24.19 3.86 0.57
CA LYS A 422 -25.17 3.12 1.40
C LYS A 422 -25.28 3.76 2.79
N LEU A 423 -24.16 4.06 3.42
CA LEU A 423 -24.11 4.72 4.73
C LEU A 423 -24.80 6.09 4.71
N MET A 424 -24.53 6.93 3.69
CA MET A 424 -25.16 8.25 3.56
C MET A 424 -26.66 8.18 3.31
N ARG A 425 -27.17 7.11 2.71
CA ARG A 425 -28.62 6.88 2.58
C ARG A 425 -29.25 6.48 3.91
N ALA A 426 -28.59 5.64 4.70
CA ALA A 426 -29.07 5.17 5.99
C ALA A 426 -28.93 6.27 7.08
N PHE A 427 -27.85 7.00 7.04
CA PHE A 427 -27.46 8.02 8.00
C PHE A 427 -27.15 9.32 7.26
N PRO A 428 -28.17 10.15 6.96
CA PRO A 428 -27.99 11.36 6.17
C PRO A 428 -26.89 12.26 6.72
N THR A 429 -25.95 12.61 5.85
CA THR A 429 -24.79 13.44 6.21
C THR A 429 -24.83 14.70 5.38
N LYS A 430 -25.04 15.85 6.03
CA LYS A 430 -25.00 17.16 5.38
C LYS A 430 -23.56 17.60 5.20
N ASP A 431 -23.30 18.36 4.15
CA ASP A 431 -22.02 19.03 3.89
C ASP A 431 -20.82 18.08 3.68
N PHE A 432 -21.11 16.81 3.32
CA PHE A 432 -20.09 15.86 2.92
C PHE A 432 -20.28 15.45 1.46
N GLU A 433 -19.28 15.74 0.64
CA GLU A 433 -19.18 15.29 -0.74
C GLU A 433 -18.18 14.14 -0.80
N PRO A 434 -18.60 12.89 -1.09
CA PRO A 434 -17.69 11.76 -1.18
C PRO A 434 -16.61 11.99 -2.24
N ARG A 435 -15.39 11.62 -1.92
CA ARG A 435 -14.31 11.60 -2.89
C ARG A 435 -14.64 10.58 -3.98
N VAL A 436 -14.59 11.01 -5.22
CA VAL A 436 -14.52 10.09 -6.36
C VAL A 436 -13.03 9.79 -6.56
N ILE A 437 -12.65 8.52 -6.43
CA ILE A 437 -11.31 8.11 -6.85
C ILE A 437 -11.32 8.16 -8.37
N ASP A 438 -10.54 9.08 -8.96
CA ASP A 438 -10.02 8.86 -10.29
C ASP A 438 -9.02 7.70 -10.16
N ILE A 439 -9.50 6.48 -10.34
CA ILE A 439 -8.60 5.35 -10.62
C ILE A 439 -7.92 5.77 -11.93
N PRO A 440 -6.60 5.97 -11.94
CA PRO A 440 -5.91 6.28 -13.18
C PRO A 440 -6.31 5.23 -14.19
N ASP A 441 -6.67 5.63 -15.41
CA ASP A 441 -7.11 4.72 -16.48
C ASP A 441 -6.25 3.47 -16.43
N SER A 442 -6.78 2.43 -15.82
CA SER A 442 -6.01 1.26 -15.43
C SER A 442 -5.59 0.56 -16.70
N ILE A 443 -4.31 0.36 -16.79
CA ILE A 443 -3.76 -0.51 -17.80
C ILE A 443 -4.32 -1.90 -17.53
N GLY A 444 -5.22 -2.34 -18.40
CA GLY A 444 -5.54 -3.74 -18.67
C GLY A 444 -6.12 -4.55 -17.52
N VAL A 445 -6.71 -5.53 -17.91
CA VAL A 445 -7.38 -6.66 -17.36
C VAL A 445 -6.72 -7.24 -16.11
N CYS A 446 -7.37 -7.10 -14.97
CA CYS A 446 -7.23 -8.02 -13.85
C CYS A 446 -8.26 -9.16 -14.02
N ASP A 447 -7.76 -10.40 -14.16
CA ASP A 447 -8.50 -11.65 -14.05
C ASP A 447 -9.89 -11.71 -14.73
N GLY A 448 -9.93 -11.51 -16.06
CA GLY A 448 -11.09 -11.89 -16.88
C GLY A 448 -12.38 -11.10 -16.64
N LYS A 449 -12.40 -10.00 -15.89
CA LYS A 449 -13.56 -9.13 -15.74
C LYS A 449 -13.47 -7.92 -16.66
N LYS A 450 -14.37 -7.86 -17.64
CA LYS A 450 -14.59 -6.73 -18.53
C LYS A 450 -14.89 -5.46 -17.74
N VAL A 451 -14.03 -4.46 -17.83
CA VAL A 451 -14.39 -3.09 -17.48
C VAL A 451 -14.98 -2.46 -18.76
N VAL A 452 -16.26 -2.16 -18.74
CA VAL A 452 -16.96 -1.50 -19.86
C VAL A 452 -16.75 0.01 -19.69
N GLY A 453 -15.84 0.57 -20.46
CA GLY A 453 -15.62 2.01 -20.63
C GLY A 453 -15.32 2.32 -22.10
N PRO A 454 -15.25 3.59 -22.50
CA PRO A 454 -14.82 3.94 -23.85
C PRO A 454 -13.45 3.32 -24.14
N CYS A 455 -13.21 2.93 -25.40
CA CYS A 455 -12.01 2.23 -25.84
C CYS A 455 -10.75 3.01 -25.39
N SER A 456 -10.13 2.60 -24.30
CA SER A 456 -8.87 3.17 -23.85
C SER A 456 -7.72 2.35 -24.41
N GLY A 457 -6.88 3.00 -25.22
CA GLY A 457 -5.67 2.37 -25.73
C GLY A 457 -4.66 2.15 -24.61
N THR A 458 -3.95 1.06 -24.67
CA THR A 458 -2.86 0.74 -23.73
C THR A 458 -1.62 1.56 -24.10
N LYS A 459 -1.00 2.24 -23.16
CA LYS A 459 0.24 2.99 -23.39
C LYS A 459 1.34 2.02 -23.84
N ILE A 460 1.97 2.29 -24.98
CA ILE A 460 3.16 1.56 -25.42
C ILE A 460 4.39 2.22 -24.83
N ILE A 461 5.25 1.47 -24.17
CA ILE A 461 6.52 1.93 -23.63
C ILE A 461 7.66 1.41 -24.52
N PRO A 462 8.51 2.28 -25.09
CA PRO A 462 9.50 1.91 -26.08
C PRO A 462 10.80 1.42 -25.46
N TYR A 463 10.88 0.18 -25.03
CA TYR A 463 12.16 -0.39 -24.62
C TYR A 463 12.99 -0.78 -25.84
N VAL A 464 14.24 -0.35 -25.82
CA VAL A 464 15.23 -0.59 -26.87
C VAL A 464 16.55 -1.02 -26.26
N LYS A 465 17.29 -1.81 -27.01
CA LYS A 465 18.64 -2.26 -26.63
C LYS A 465 19.56 -2.16 -27.84
N VAL A 466 20.78 -1.64 -27.63
CA VAL A 466 21.80 -1.52 -28.67
C VAL A 466 23.01 -2.38 -28.27
N ASP A 467 23.40 -3.28 -29.16
CA ASP A 467 24.50 -4.24 -28.97
C ASP A 467 24.40 -5.01 -27.64
N ASP A 468 25.47 -5.05 -26.88
CA ASP A 468 25.52 -5.69 -25.56
C ASP A 468 25.08 -4.77 -24.41
N GLY A 469 24.54 -3.59 -24.71
CA GLY A 469 24.02 -2.67 -23.72
C GLY A 469 22.81 -3.19 -22.96
N GLY A 470 22.32 -2.44 -21.97
CA GLY A 470 21.07 -2.72 -21.26
C GLY A 470 19.83 -2.25 -22.05
N TRP A 471 18.65 -2.74 -21.64
CA TRP A 471 17.37 -2.18 -22.09
C TRP A 471 17.18 -0.77 -21.54
N SER A 472 16.75 0.15 -22.39
CA SER A 472 16.44 1.53 -22.00
C SER A 472 15.17 2.01 -22.71
N GLU A 473 14.41 2.88 -22.07
CA GLU A 473 13.27 3.54 -22.71
C GLU A 473 13.77 4.66 -23.62
N SER A 474 13.45 4.56 -24.92
CA SER A 474 13.78 5.62 -25.87
C SER A 474 12.87 5.61 -27.09
N THR A 475 12.48 6.80 -27.51
CA THR A 475 11.80 7.04 -28.80
C THR A 475 12.72 7.66 -29.85
N ASP A 476 13.98 7.93 -29.51
CA ASP A 476 14.97 8.52 -30.42
C ASP A 476 16.34 7.84 -30.20
N LEU A 477 16.80 7.12 -31.22
CA LEU A 477 18.03 6.35 -31.20
C LEU A 477 19.04 6.90 -32.19
N LYS A 478 20.29 7.03 -31.74
CA LYS A 478 21.46 7.21 -32.63
C LYS A 478 22.38 6.02 -32.44
N VAL A 479 22.63 5.28 -33.50
CA VAL A 479 23.41 4.03 -33.46
C VAL A 479 24.49 4.05 -34.54
N ALA A 480 25.59 3.33 -34.29
CA ALA A 480 26.66 3.21 -35.27
C ALA A 480 26.26 2.24 -36.39
N LYS A 481 26.84 2.43 -37.59
CA LYS A 481 26.76 1.44 -38.67
C LYS A 481 27.28 0.08 -38.20
N GLY A 482 26.55 -0.97 -38.48
CA GLY A 482 26.88 -2.35 -38.09
C GLY A 482 26.36 -2.75 -36.71
N ALA A 483 25.74 -1.87 -35.95
CA ALA A 483 25.18 -2.18 -34.66
C ALA A 483 24.02 -3.21 -34.74
N THR A 484 23.74 -3.84 -33.63
CA THR A 484 22.54 -4.67 -33.44
C THR A 484 21.56 -3.90 -32.57
N VAL A 485 20.35 -3.67 -33.06
CA VAL A 485 19.29 -2.95 -32.34
C VAL A 485 18.14 -3.92 -32.04
N GLN A 486 17.72 -3.96 -30.80
CA GLN A 486 16.57 -4.74 -30.36
C GLN A 486 15.47 -3.80 -29.87
N PHE A 487 14.26 -4.01 -30.36
CA PHE A 487 13.04 -3.38 -29.87
C PHE A 487 12.27 -4.37 -29.03
N GLY A 488 11.86 -3.99 -27.84
CA GLY A 488 11.10 -4.82 -26.92
C GLY A 488 10.06 -4.00 -26.16
N PRO A 489 9.13 -3.33 -26.89
CA PRO A 489 8.15 -2.46 -26.25
C PRO A 489 7.20 -3.22 -25.34
N HIS A 490 6.57 -2.49 -24.45
CA HIS A 490 5.56 -2.97 -23.56
C HIS A 490 4.15 -2.57 -23.99
N PRO A 491 3.09 -3.33 -23.61
CA PRO A 491 3.05 -4.41 -22.59
C PRO A 491 3.73 -5.70 -23.02
N TRP A 492 4.17 -6.48 -22.04
CA TRP A 492 4.90 -7.73 -22.26
C TRP A 492 4.05 -8.86 -22.86
N ASP A 493 2.84 -9.00 -22.40
CA ASP A 493 1.90 -10.08 -22.75
C ASP A 493 1.20 -9.89 -24.08
N GLY A 494 1.57 -8.87 -24.82
CA GLY A 494 0.90 -8.40 -26.01
C GLY A 494 0.59 -9.49 -27.02
N LYS A 495 -0.69 -9.73 -27.20
CA LYS A 495 -1.18 -10.76 -28.11
C LYS A 495 -1.17 -10.30 -29.56
N ILE A 496 -1.33 -9.01 -29.83
CA ILE A 496 -1.41 -8.49 -31.19
C ILE A 496 -0.54 -7.24 -31.34
N TRP A 497 0.62 -7.45 -31.92
CA TRP A 497 1.56 -6.41 -32.30
C TRP A 497 1.62 -6.27 -33.81
N SER A 498 1.87 -5.08 -34.31
CA SER A 498 2.25 -4.87 -35.70
C SER A 498 3.26 -3.73 -35.80
N TRP A 499 4.23 -3.93 -36.67
CA TRP A 499 5.30 -2.98 -36.93
C TRP A 499 5.39 -2.64 -38.38
N GLU A 500 5.72 -1.40 -38.64
CA GLU A 500 6.13 -0.90 -39.96
C GLU A 500 7.33 0.03 -39.76
N GLY A 501 8.31 -0.05 -40.66
CA GLY A 501 9.54 0.73 -40.55
C GLY A 501 10.25 0.92 -41.88
N PRO A 502 11.44 1.55 -41.85
CA PRO A 502 12.30 1.76 -43.00
C PRO A 502 12.66 0.46 -43.71
N ASP A 503 13.05 0.54 -44.97
CA ASP A 503 13.44 -0.56 -45.83
C ASP A 503 12.39 -1.69 -45.88
N GLY A 504 11.09 -1.33 -45.82
CA GLY A 504 9.99 -2.28 -45.85
C GLY A 504 9.88 -3.16 -44.63
N PHE A 505 10.51 -2.83 -43.51
CA PHE A 505 10.43 -3.58 -42.27
C PHE A 505 8.98 -3.73 -41.81
N LYS A 506 8.55 -5.00 -41.62
CA LYS A 506 7.26 -5.36 -41.05
C LYS A 506 7.41 -6.53 -40.08
N SER A 507 6.69 -6.48 -38.99
CA SER A 507 6.68 -7.57 -38.01
C SER A 507 5.35 -7.62 -37.27
N THR A 508 5.03 -8.81 -36.72
CA THR A 508 3.89 -8.99 -35.80
C THR A 508 4.32 -9.51 -34.42
N THR A 509 5.63 -9.60 -34.20
CA THR A 509 6.18 -9.99 -32.90
C THR A 509 6.42 -8.76 -32.03
N ARG A 510 6.31 -8.91 -30.72
CA ARG A 510 6.65 -7.84 -29.76
C ARG A 510 8.12 -7.46 -29.87
N GLU A 511 8.99 -8.45 -29.76
CA GLU A 511 10.42 -8.26 -29.86
C GLU A 511 10.92 -8.42 -31.28
N ASN A 512 11.76 -7.47 -31.68
CA ASN A 512 12.38 -7.46 -33.00
C ASN A 512 13.85 -7.13 -32.88
N THR A 513 14.67 -7.82 -33.64
CA THR A 513 16.13 -7.61 -33.70
C THR A 513 16.56 -7.24 -35.12
N LEU A 514 17.17 -6.08 -35.26
CA LEU A 514 17.86 -5.65 -36.47
C LEU A 514 19.36 -5.85 -36.28
N LYS A 515 19.99 -6.59 -37.16
CA LYS A 515 21.44 -6.85 -37.09
C LYS A 515 22.16 -6.15 -38.24
N ASN A 516 23.38 -5.67 -37.96
CA ASN A 516 24.21 -4.97 -38.94
C ASN A 516 23.51 -3.80 -39.60
N VAL A 517 22.87 -2.94 -38.79
CA VAL A 517 22.10 -1.79 -39.31
C VAL A 517 22.98 -0.82 -40.09
N ASP A 518 22.42 -0.27 -41.17
CA ASP A 518 23.06 0.75 -42.00
C ASP A 518 22.10 1.95 -42.26
N GLY A 519 22.47 2.89 -43.10
CA GLY A 519 21.69 4.08 -43.37
C GLY A 519 20.28 3.82 -43.89
N ASP A 520 20.02 2.69 -44.58
CA ASP A 520 18.68 2.31 -45.08
C ASP A 520 17.72 1.95 -43.93
N ASN A 521 18.26 1.58 -42.79
CA ASN A 521 17.47 1.30 -41.59
C ASN A 521 17.11 2.56 -40.79
N SER A 522 17.60 3.74 -41.21
CA SER A 522 17.29 5.00 -40.55
C SER A 522 15.87 5.45 -40.87
N GLY A 523 15.12 5.90 -39.85
CA GLY A 523 13.76 6.43 -39.99
C GLY A 523 12.87 6.13 -38.82
N TYR A 524 11.57 6.15 -39.06
CA TYR A 524 10.57 5.91 -38.02
C TYR A 524 10.06 4.47 -38.06
N TYR A 525 10.18 3.79 -36.95
CA TYR A 525 9.53 2.51 -36.68
C TYR A 525 8.21 2.78 -35.98
N THR A 526 7.11 2.46 -36.64
CA THR A 526 5.77 2.61 -36.08
C THR A 526 5.33 1.27 -35.52
N VAL A 527 5.10 1.23 -34.22
CA VAL A 527 4.57 0.04 -33.52
C VAL A 527 3.12 0.30 -33.14
N THR A 528 2.27 -0.68 -33.42
CA THR A 528 0.86 -0.70 -33.00
C THR A 528 0.59 -1.91 -32.13
N TYR A 529 0.00 -1.67 -30.98
CA TYR A 529 -0.47 -2.70 -30.05
C TYR A 529 -2.00 -2.69 -30.01
N THR A 530 -2.58 -3.87 -30.10
CA THR A 530 -4.02 -4.06 -29.93
C THR A 530 -4.25 -4.85 -28.63
N ASN A 531 -4.91 -4.23 -27.65
CA ASN A 531 -5.19 -4.85 -26.37
C ASN A 531 -6.33 -5.87 -26.43
N GLU A 532 -6.63 -6.55 -25.32
CA GLU A 532 -7.66 -7.60 -25.24
C GLU A 532 -9.08 -7.09 -25.54
N THR A 533 -9.33 -5.80 -25.37
CA THR A 533 -10.62 -5.16 -25.72
C THR A 533 -10.70 -4.74 -27.17
N GLY A 534 -9.63 -4.98 -27.97
CA GLY A 534 -9.55 -4.60 -29.37
C GLY A 534 -9.12 -3.14 -29.60
N CYS A 535 -8.77 -2.40 -28.54
CA CYS A 535 -8.31 -1.02 -28.66
C CYS A 535 -6.86 -0.96 -29.14
N LYS A 536 -6.58 -0.04 -30.07
CA LYS A 536 -5.26 0.13 -30.68
C LYS A 536 -4.54 1.34 -30.09
N SER A 537 -3.27 1.14 -29.77
CA SER A 537 -2.31 2.19 -29.45
C SER A 537 -1.19 2.17 -30.46
N THR A 538 -0.65 3.34 -30.81
CA THR A 538 0.43 3.45 -31.79
C THR A 538 1.52 4.37 -31.22
N LEU A 539 2.78 3.95 -31.38
CA LEU A 539 3.96 4.69 -30.99
C LEU A 539 4.97 4.73 -32.16
N LYS A 540 5.72 5.82 -32.27
CA LYS A 540 6.81 5.94 -33.24
C LYS A 540 8.15 6.02 -32.52
N ILE A 541 9.09 5.21 -32.95
CA ILE A 541 10.49 5.23 -32.50
C ILE A 541 11.34 5.67 -33.69
N LYS A 542 12.08 6.76 -33.51
CA LYS A 542 13.03 7.24 -34.51
C LYS A 542 14.38 6.56 -34.29
N MET A 543 14.96 6.01 -35.34
CA MET A 543 16.32 5.49 -35.33
C MET A 543 17.14 6.16 -36.44
N VAL A 544 18.30 6.69 -36.09
CA VAL A 544 19.26 7.25 -37.03
C VAL A 544 20.56 6.47 -36.93
N VAL A 545 20.95 5.84 -38.03
CA VAL A 545 22.23 5.14 -38.13
C VAL A 545 23.28 6.12 -38.64
N ASP A 546 24.38 6.22 -37.93
CA ASP A 546 25.54 7.03 -38.36
C ASP A 546 26.30 6.26 -39.43
N ASP A 547 25.86 6.44 -40.67
CA ASP A 547 26.44 5.87 -41.89
C ASP A 547 26.85 6.98 -42.85
N PRO A 548 28.17 7.26 -42.99
CA PRO A 548 28.66 8.28 -43.88
C PRO A 548 28.30 8.07 -45.36
N ASP A 549 28.12 6.81 -45.75
CA ASP A 549 27.80 6.44 -47.15
C ASP A 549 26.32 6.63 -47.47
N LYS A 550 25.46 6.59 -46.42
CA LYS A 550 23.99 6.71 -46.52
C LYS A 550 23.44 7.62 -45.42
N PRO A 551 23.74 8.94 -45.45
CA PRO A 551 23.30 9.83 -44.37
C PRO A 551 21.80 9.98 -44.33
N TYR A 552 21.19 9.86 -43.13
CA TYR A 552 19.75 10.05 -42.93
C TYR A 552 19.33 11.50 -43.27
N LYS A 553 18.29 11.60 -44.09
CA LYS A 553 17.60 12.86 -44.36
C LYS A 553 16.18 12.79 -43.82
N GLU A 554 15.82 13.74 -42.96
CA GLU A 554 14.46 13.86 -42.46
C GLU A 554 13.47 13.99 -43.64
N PRO A 555 12.36 13.24 -43.67
CA PRO A 555 11.34 13.45 -44.69
C PRO A 555 10.80 14.87 -44.64
N ASP A 556 10.75 15.54 -45.80
CA ASP A 556 10.25 16.90 -45.91
C ASP A 556 8.74 16.93 -45.55
N THR A 557 8.41 17.46 -44.35
CA THR A 557 7.03 17.54 -43.86
C THR A 557 6.23 18.70 -44.44
N THR A 558 6.78 19.43 -45.46
CA THR A 558 6.15 20.64 -46.00
C THR A 558 5.11 20.41 -47.10
N THR A 559 4.78 19.16 -47.50
CA THR A 559 3.78 18.89 -48.53
C THR A 559 2.74 17.84 -48.10
N THR A 560 1.78 18.27 -47.29
CA THR A 560 0.39 17.79 -47.42
C THR A 560 -0.55 18.95 -47.16
N ARG A 561 -0.77 19.77 -48.19
CA ARG A 561 -1.99 20.57 -48.28
C ARG A 561 -3.16 19.59 -48.31
N ILE A 562 -3.88 19.47 -47.19
CA ILE A 562 -5.22 18.89 -47.19
C ILE A 562 -6.09 19.85 -48.00
N GLY A 563 -6.53 19.36 -49.17
CA GLY A 563 -7.49 20.08 -50.00
C GLY A 563 -8.75 20.40 -49.21
N ASN A 564 -9.18 21.64 -49.32
CA ASN A 564 -10.46 22.12 -48.86
C ASN A 564 -11.57 21.18 -49.35
N ILE A 565 -12.23 20.48 -48.45
CA ILE A 565 -13.56 19.96 -48.69
C ILE A 565 -14.53 20.95 -48.07
N ASN A 566 -15.03 21.85 -48.95
CA ASN A 566 -16.27 22.56 -48.70
C ASN A 566 -17.41 21.53 -48.58
N SER A 567 -18.14 21.52 -47.52
CA SER A 567 -19.61 21.47 -47.63
C SER A 567 -20.32 21.52 -46.29
N HIS A 568 -21.26 22.37 -46.26
CA HIS A 568 -22.51 22.40 -45.52
C HIS A 568 -22.43 22.61 -43.98
N GLY A 569 -22.72 23.87 -43.68
CA GLY A 569 -23.02 24.38 -42.35
C GLY A 569 -24.03 23.55 -41.58
N LYS A 570 -23.62 23.20 -40.38
CA LYS A 570 -24.44 23.22 -39.20
C LYS A 570 -23.56 23.74 -38.07
N SER A 571 -23.94 24.89 -37.56
CA SER A 571 -23.37 25.46 -36.36
C SER A 571 -23.41 24.45 -35.21
N LEU A 572 -22.24 24.08 -34.71
CA LEU A 572 -22.11 23.44 -33.42
C LEU A 572 -22.46 24.45 -32.33
N PRO A 573 -23.17 24.01 -31.25
CA PRO A 573 -23.49 24.92 -30.16
C PRO A 573 -22.21 25.42 -29.52
N GLU A 574 -22.13 26.73 -29.30
CA GLU A 574 -21.13 27.38 -28.49
C GLU A 574 -21.12 26.75 -27.09
N TYR A 575 -20.13 25.88 -26.82
CA TYR A 575 -19.77 25.57 -25.46
C TYR A 575 -19.14 26.80 -24.84
N MET A 576 -19.85 27.48 -23.97
CA MET A 576 -19.34 28.58 -23.18
C MET A 576 -18.08 28.10 -22.45
N GLY A 577 -16.93 28.55 -22.96
CA GLY A 577 -15.62 28.21 -22.41
C GLY A 577 -15.50 28.73 -20.98
N LYS A 578 -15.43 27.80 -20.02
CA LYS A 578 -15.05 28.16 -18.66
C LYS A 578 -13.65 28.77 -18.73
N ARG A 579 -13.53 30.02 -18.32
CA ARG A 579 -12.27 30.75 -18.30
C ARG A 579 -11.32 30.12 -17.31
N VAL A 580 -10.18 29.62 -17.77
CA VAL A 580 -9.13 29.04 -16.90
C VAL A 580 -8.18 30.17 -16.55
N GLU A 581 -7.94 30.35 -15.26
CA GLU A 581 -6.98 31.34 -14.73
C GLU A 581 -5.79 30.58 -14.14
N TYR A 582 -4.59 31.10 -14.33
CA TYR A 582 -3.35 30.54 -13.78
C TYR A 582 -2.74 31.53 -12.78
N PHE A 583 -2.15 30.98 -11.70
CA PHE A 583 -1.50 31.74 -10.65
C PHE A 583 -0.11 31.15 -10.40
N ASP A 584 0.85 31.96 -9.97
CA ASP A 584 2.10 31.47 -9.42
C ASP A 584 1.88 30.87 -8.00
N LEU A 585 2.90 30.25 -7.43
CA LEU A 585 2.80 29.64 -6.10
C LEU A 585 2.66 30.68 -4.96
N LEU A 586 2.85 31.96 -5.23
CA LEU A 586 2.62 33.07 -4.30
C LEU A 586 1.18 33.62 -4.41
N GLY A 587 0.37 33.07 -5.34
CA GLY A 587 -1.01 33.47 -5.56
C GLY A 587 -1.18 34.66 -6.52
N ASN A 588 -0.14 35.11 -7.23
CA ASN A 588 -0.23 36.17 -8.23
C ASN A 588 -0.81 35.61 -9.53
N ARG A 589 -1.78 36.33 -10.10
CA ARG A 589 -2.44 35.92 -11.35
C ARG A 589 -1.50 36.09 -12.54
N LEU A 590 -1.37 35.05 -13.36
CA LEU A 590 -0.64 35.06 -14.60
C LEU A 590 -1.56 35.50 -15.74
N HIS A 591 -1.13 36.48 -16.55
CA HIS A 591 -1.94 37.01 -17.65
C HIS A 591 -1.99 36.10 -18.89
N THR A 592 -1.09 35.10 -18.95
CA THR A 592 -1.01 34.08 -20.01
C THR A 592 -0.76 32.69 -19.40
N ALA A 593 -1.13 31.63 -20.12
CA ALA A 593 -0.79 30.28 -19.71
C ALA A 593 0.74 30.11 -19.62
N PRO A 594 1.26 29.47 -18.57
CA PRO A 594 2.70 29.27 -18.42
C PRO A 594 3.28 28.47 -19.59
N ARG A 595 4.41 28.96 -20.15
CA ARG A 595 5.12 28.29 -21.27
C ARG A 595 6.38 27.55 -20.83
N THR A 596 6.79 27.71 -19.58
CA THR A 596 7.97 27.05 -19.01
C THR A 596 7.54 25.97 -18.00
N PRO A 597 8.28 24.85 -17.89
CA PRO A 597 8.03 23.85 -16.85
C PRO A 597 8.13 24.48 -15.46
N GLY A 598 7.11 24.29 -14.62
CA GLY A 598 7.06 24.82 -13.27
C GLY A 598 5.75 24.46 -12.57
N ARG A 599 5.69 24.64 -11.25
CA ARG A 599 4.46 24.44 -10.48
C ARG A 599 3.61 25.70 -10.50
N TYR A 600 2.34 25.57 -10.88
CA TYR A 600 1.38 26.67 -11.00
C TYR A 600 0.03 26.25 -10.44
N ILE A 601 -0.72 27.20 -9.90
CA ILE A 601 -2.10 26.96 -9.44
C ILE A 601 -3.04 27.22 -10.62
N ARG A 602 -3.85 26.23 -11.01
CA ARG A 602 -4.87 26.34 -12.04
C ARG A 602 -6.25 26.43 -11.41
N ARG A 603 -6.98 27.50 -11.67
CA ARG A 603 -8.36 27.68 -11.19
C ARG A 603 -9.32 27.67 -12.39
N ARG A 604 -10.33 26.82 -12.37
CA ARG A 604 -11.45 26.83 -13.30
C ARG A 604 -12.58 27.63 -12.67
N ARG A 605 -13.10 28.63 -13.37
CA ARG A 605 -14.34 29.32 -13.01
C ARG A 605 -15.49 28.80 -13.83
#